data_4868b36279b3abc90cea5ddf3db10ed1
#
_entry.id   4868b36279b3abc90cea5ddf3db10ed1
#
_cell.length_a   1.000
_cell.length_b   1.000
_cell.length_c   1.000
_cell.angle_alpha   90.00
_cell.angle_beta   90.00
_cell.angle_gamma   90.00
#
_symmetry.space_group_name_H-M   'P 1'
#
loop_
_entity.id
_entity.type
_entity.pdbx_description
1 polymer ?
#
loop_
_entity_poly.entity_id
_entity_poly.type
_entity_poly.pdbx_seq_one_letter_code
_entity_poly.pdbx_strand_id
1 'polypeptide(L)'
;MSAAGTYTPKPGAAPLPRMIAAQAVLETKMLLRNGEQLLLTVIIPTLLLVLFSAVDIVDVPTETAGGKGEAVDFLAPGILALAVMSTAFTGQAIATGFERRYGVLKRLGASPLPRWGLMTAKTLSVLVTEVLQVVLVTVIAFALGWSPHGNPFAVLLLLVLGTAAFSGLGLLMAGTLKAEATLAAANLVFLLLLMGGGVIVPLDKFPDAAQTLLGLLPISALSDGLRDVLQHGAGMPWGDLGILAVWAVLGLGAAAKFFRWE
;
A
#
# COMPACT_ATOMS: atom_id res chain seq x y z
N MET A 1 44.51 -20.44 35.91
CA MET A 1 44.15 -19.03 35.95
C MET A 1 43.09 -18.78 34.90
N SER A 2 41.83 -18.70 35.32
CA SER A 2 40.70 -18.45 34.43
C SER A 2 40.74 -16.97 33.99
N ALA A 3 40.81 -16.68 32.68
CA ALA A 3 40.75 -15.35 32.18
C ALA A 3 39.33 -14.80 32.47
N ALA A 4 39.24 -13.87 33.43
CA ALA A 4 38.02 -13.12 33.69
C ALA A 4 37.68 -12.34 32.43
N GLY A 5 36.69 -12.81 31.70
CA GLY A 5 36.16 -12.05 30.56
C GLY A 5 35.68 -10.69 31.05
N THR A 6 36.20 -9.61 30.48
CA THR A 6 35.75 -8.25 30.77
C THR A 6 34.33 -8.07 30.19
N TYR A 7 33.32 -8.24 31.02
CA TYR A 7 31.92 -7.92 30.70
C TYR A 7 31.68 -6.40 30.79
N THR A 8 32.55 -5.60 30.17
CA THR A 8 32.31 -4.18 30.04
C THR A 8 31.26 -3.95 28.95
N PRO A 9 30.08 -3.45 29.29
CA PRO A 9 29.10 -3.12 28.27
C PRO A 9 29.70 -2.12 27.29
N LYS A 10 29.57 -2.35 25.99
CA LYS A 10 29.92 -1.36 24.96
C LYS A 10 28.71 -0.44 24.82
N PRO A 11 28.69 0.74 25.53
CA PRO A 11 27.58 1.67 25.40
C PRO A 11 27.59 2.27 24.00
N GLY A 12 26.46 2.24 23.33
CA GLY A 12 26.28 2.87 22.02
C GLY A 12 25.05 2.31 21.30
N ALA A 13 24.37 3.18 20.58
CA ALA A 13 23.31 2.74 19.69
C ALA A 13 23.90 2.04 18.45
N ALA A 14 23.21 1.04 17.92
CA ALA A 14 23.59 0.44 16.64
C ALA A 14 23.52 1.50 15.51
N PRO A 15 24.25 1.31 14.41
CA PRO A 15 24.11 2.18 13.23
C PRO A 15 22.66 2.27 12.77
N LEU A 16 22.20 3.45 12.40
CA LEU A 16 20.82 3.75 12.06
C LEU A 16 20.22 2.79 11.01
N PRO A 17 20.89 2.45 9.88
CA PRO A 17 20.35 1.50 8.93
C PRO A 17 20.07 0.11 9.54
N ARG A 18 20.92 -0.31 10.47
CA ARG A 18 20.75 -1.60 11.15
C ARG A 18 19.56 -1.58 12.12
N MET A 19 19.33 -0.44 12.79
CA MET A 19 18.14 -0.27 13.64
C MET A 19 16.85 -0.28 12.81
N ILE A 20 16.82 0.45 11.69
CA ILE A 20 15.67 0.48 10.76
C ILE A 20 15.41 -0.93 10.21
N ALA A 21 16.44 -1.62 9.74
CA ALA A 21 16.29 -3.00 9.21
C ALA A 21 15.78 -3.98 10.29
N ALA A 22 16.31 -3.91 11.51
CA ALA A 22 15.85 -4.76 12.61
C ALA A 22 14.38 -4.49 12.97
N GLN A 23 13.96 -3.22 12.99
CA GLN A 23 12.57 -2.83 13.22
C GLN A 23 11.68 -3.29 12.05
N ALA A 24 12.10 -3.12 10.79
CA ALA A 24 11.34 -3.57 9.63
C ALA A 24 11.14 -5.09 9.64
N VAL A 25 12.16 -5.86 9.99
CA VAL A 25 12.06 -7.34 10.14
C VAL A 25 11.08 -7.70 11.26
N LEU A 26 11.09 -6.99 12.39
CA LEU A 26 10.14 -7.22 13.48
C LEU A 26 8.70 -6.93 13.04
N GLU A 27 8.46 -5.78 12.43
CA GLU A 27 7.15 -5.37 11.88
C GLU A 27 6.63 -6.40 10.86
N THR A 28 7.48 -6.80 9.91
CA THR A 28 7.15 -7.83 8.92
C THR A 28 6.74 -9.14 9.57
N LYS A 29 7.50 -9.61 10.57
CA LYS A 29 7.15 -10.83 11.31
C LYS A 29 5.81 -10.71 12.04
N MET A 30 5.51 -9.55 12.61
CA MET A 30 4.23 -9.30 13.27
C MET A 30 3.08 -9.31 12.27
N LEU A 31 3.23 -8.68 11.10
CA LEU A 31 2.24 -8.70 10.01
C LEU A 31 2.01 -10.12 9.49
N LEU A 32 3.08 -10.86 9.18
CA LEU A 32 2.98 -12.23 8.65
C LEU A 32 2.44 -13.25 9.68
N ARG A 33 2.49 -12.94 10.97
CA ARG A 33 1.90 -13.78 12.03
C ARG A 33 0.47 -13.42 12.36
N ASN A 34 -0.03 -12.29 11.87
CA ASN A 34 -1.42 -11.90 11.99
C ASN A 34 -2.25 -12.53 10.86
N GLY A 35 -2.63 -13.80 11.04
CA GLY A 35 -3.36 -14.58 10.03
C GLY A 35 -4.69 -13.91 9.63
N GLU A 36 -5.41 -13.30 10.57
CA GLU A 36 -6.65 -12.59 10.27
C GLU A 36 -6.42 -11.41 9.31
N GLN A 37 -5.41 -10.60 9.58
CA GLN A 37 -5.08 -9.46 8.73
C GLN A 37 -4.59 -9.92 7.35
N LEU A 38 -3.76 -10.97 7.28
CA LEU A 38 -3.32 -11.54 6.01
C LEU A 38 -4.49 -12.10 5.21
N LEU A 39 -5.41 -12.81 5.85
CA LEU A 39 -6.62 -13.31 5.20
C LEU A 39 -7.42 -12.16 4.57
N LEU A 40 -7.67 -11.10 5.32
CA LEU A 40 -8.44 -9.96 4.82
C LEU A 40 -7.72 -9.22 3.69
N THR A 41 -6.41 -8.95 3.84
CA THR A 41 -5.64 -8.18 2.84
C THR A 41 -5.35 -8.97 1.57
N VAL A 42 -5.30 -10.29 1.64
CA VAL A 42 -5.01 -11.16 0.49
C VAL A 42 -6.28 -11.76 -0.12
N ILE A 43 -7.20 -12.27 0.71
CA ILE A 43 -8.40 -12.95 0.21
C ILE A 43 -9.38 -11.97 -0.40
N ILE A 44 -9.58 -10.78 0.17
CA ILE A 44 -10.57 -9.84 -0.37
C ILE A 44 -10.20 -9.39 -1.78
N PRO A 45 -8.99 -8.87 -2.08
CA PRO A 45 -8.62 -8.52 -3.45
C PRO A 45 -8.69 -9.70 -4.41
N THR A 46 -8.23 -10.87 -3.97
CA THR A 46 -8.28 -12.09 -4.77
C THR A 46 -9.72 -12.52 -5.09
N LEU A 47 -10.60 -12.50 -4.09
CA LEU A 47 -12.00 -12.86 -4.25
C LEU A 47 -12.72 -11.86 -5.17
N LEU A 48 -12.41 -10.56 -5.05
CA LEU A 48 -12.92 -9.54 -5.96
C LEU A 48 -12.47 -9.81 -7.41
N LEU A 49 -11.18 -10.13 -7.61
CA LEU A 49 -10.67 -10.48 -8.93
C LEU A 49 -11.43 -11.67 -9.52
N VAL A 50 -11.55 -12.76 -8.78
CA VAL A 50 -12.25 -13.97 -9.22
C VAL A 50 -13.74 -13.71 -9.44
N LEU A 51 -14.40 -13.01 -8.52
CA LEU A 51 -15.83 -12.72 -8.62
C LEU A 51 -16.15 -11.83 -9.83
N PHE A 52 -15.43 -10.74 -9.99
CA PHE A 52 -15.67 -9.80 -11.10
C PHE A 52 -15.22 -10.36 -12.45
N SER A 53 -14.27 -11.28 -12.49
CA SER A 53 -13.90 -11.99 -13.73
C SER A 53 -14.89 -13.12 -14.09
N ALA A 54 -15.65 -13.64 -13.12
CA ALA A 54 -16.62 -14.71 -13.34
C ALA A 54 -18.04 -14.19 -13.67
N VAL A 55 -18.34 -12.95 -13.32
CA VAL A 55 -19.67 -12.33 -13.51
C VAL A 55 -19.50 -11.10 -14.40
N ASP A 56 -20.16 -11.09 -15.56
CA ASP A 56 -20.18 -9.95 -16.50
C ASP A 56 -20.93 -8.74 -15.90
N ILE A 57 -20.54 -8.30 -14.69
CA ILE A 57 -21.15 -7.15 -13.99
C ILE A 57 -20.54 -5.83 -14.45
N VAL A 58 -19.28 -5.85 -14.88
CA VAL A 58 -18.59 -4.65 -15.35
C VAL A 58 -18.76 -4.59 -16.86
N ASP A 59 -19.58 -3.66 -17.35
CA ASP A 59 -19.55 -3.24 -18.74
C ASP A 59 -18.19 -2.60 -19.02
N VAL A 60 -17.18 -3.45 -19.22
CA VAL A 60 -15.87 -3.00 -19.70
C VAL A 60 -16.13 -2.49 -21.12
N PRO A 61 -15.74 -1.25 -21.46
CA PRO A 61 -15.84 -0.74 -22.81
C PRO A 61 -14.95 -1.60 -23.71
N THR A 62 -15.51 -2.67 -24.26
CA THR A 62 -14.81 -3.52 -25.22
C THR A 62 -15.18 -3.05 -26.62
N GLU A 63 -14.28 -2.36 -27.27
CA GLU A 63 -14.35 -2.16 -28.71
C GLU A 63 -14.06 -3.46 -29.50
N THR A 64 -13.70 -4.53 -28.80
CA THR A 64 -13.37 -5.84 -29.40
C THR A 64 -14.03 -6.98 -28.64
N ALA A 65 -14.67 -7.86 -29.38
CA ALA A 65 -15.57 -8.92 -28.92
C ALA A 65 -14.98 -9.88 -27.85
N GLY A 66 -15.53 -9.81 -26.66
CA GLY A 66 -16.00 -10.91 -25.80
C GLY A 66 -15.07 -12.08 -25.46
N GLY A 67 -14.01 -11.88 -24.67
CA GLY A 67 -13.31 -12.98 -24.02
C GLY A 67 -13.15 -12.79 -22.50
N LYS A 68 -13.21 -13.86 -21.71
CA LYS A 68 -12.97 -13.81 -20.24
C LYS A 68 -11.63 -13.19 -19.86
N GLY A 69 -10.62 -13.19 -20.75
CA GLY A 69 -9.31 -12.57 -20.54
C GLY A 69 -9.35 -11.04 -20.48
N GLU A 70 -10.21 -10.40 -21.28
CA GLU A 70 -10.30 -8.94 -21.37
C GLU A 70 -10.77 -8.30 -20.06
N ALA A 71 -11.73 -8.92 -19.39
CA ALA A 71 -12.19 -8.46 -18.07
C ALA A 71 -11.05 -8.54 -17.03
N VAL A 72 -10.25 -9.60 -17.06
CA VAL A 72 -9.12 -9.77 -16.14
C VAL A 72 -8.01 -8.76 -16.45
N ASP A 73 -7.74 -8.47 -17.74
CA ASP A 73 -6.75 -7.50 -18.16
C ASP A 73 -7.06 -6.07 -17.66
N PHE A 74 -8.34 -5.71 -17.58
CA PHE A 74 -8.79 -4.45 -16.98
C PHE A 74 -8.78 -4.48 -15.45
N LEU A 75 -9.25 -5.58 -14.85
CA LEU A 75 -9.46 -5.68 -13.41
C LEU A 75 -8.16 -5.90 -12.63
N ALA A 76 -7.22 -6.70 -13.16
CA ALA A 76 -6.01 -7.05 -12.43
C ALA A 76 -5.16 -5.83 -12.00
N PRO A 77 -4.88 -4.82 -12.86
CA PRO A 77 -4.19 -3.61 -12.44
C PRO A 77 -4.92 -2.83 -11.34
N GLY A 78 -6.25 -2.68 -11.47
CA GLY A 78 -7.08 -2.03 -10.46
C GLY A 78 -7.08 -2.78 -9.11
N ILE A 79 -7.15 -4.10 -9.14
CA ILE A 79 -7.07 -4.94 -7.93
C ILE A 79 -5.69 -4.87 -7.28
N LEU A 80 -4.61 -4.78 -8.06
CA LEU A 80 -3.27 -4.53 -7.52
C LEU A 80 -3.19 -3.17 -6.81
N ALA A 81 -3.76 -2.11 -7.41
CA ALA A 81 -3.84 -0.80 -6.77
C ALA A 81 -4.67 -0.84 -5.47
N LEU A 82 -5.80 -1.56 -5.49
CA LEU A 82 -6.65 -1.77 -4.31
C LEU A 82 -5.90 -2.51 -3.20
N ALA A 83 -5.13 -3.51 -3.55
CA ALA A 83 -4.32 -4.29 -2.63
C ALA A 83 -3.28 -3.41 -1.91
N VAL A 84 -2.57 -2.58 -2.66
CA VAL A 84 -1.63 -1.58 -2.11
C VAL A 84 -2.34 -0.62 -1.16
N MET A 85 -3.46 -0.02 -1.58
CA MET A 85 -4.23 0.90 -0.74
C MET A 85 -4.74 0.22 0.54
N SER A 86 -5.24 -1.00 0.45
CA SER A 86 -5.74 -1.75 1.61
C SER A 86 -4.64 -1.99 2.65
N THR A 87 -3.47 -2.41 2.21
CA THR A 87 -2.35 -2.78 3.09
C THR A 87 -1.59 -1.55 3.59
N ALA A 88 -1.18 -0.67 2.67
CA ALA A 88 -0.34 0.49 3.01
C ALA A 88 -1.11 1.62 3.68
N PHE A 89 -2.39 1.82 3.37
CA PHE A 89 -3.19 2.86 4.00
C PHE A 89 -4.00 2.31 5.17
N THR A 90 -5.03 1.50 4.90
CA THR A 90 -6.00 1.07 5.91
C THR A 90 -5.37 0.16 6.95
N GLY A 91 -4.69 -0.89 6.53
CA GLY A 91 -4.04 -1.86 7.41
C GLY A 91 -3.00 -1.19 8.31
N GLN A 92 -2.13 -0.38 7.72
CA GLN A 92 -1.08 0.32 8.45
C GLN A 92 -1.62 1.40 9.39
N ALA A 93 -2.64 2.18 8.97
CA ALA A 93 -3.27 3.19 9.81
C ALA A 93 -3.89 2.56 11.05
N ILE A 94 -4.68 1.50 10.89
CA ILE A 94 -5.36 0.81 11.98
C ILE A 94 -4.34 0.18 12.92
N ALA A 95 -3.40 -0.62 12.41
CA ALA A 95 -2.37 -1.29 13.22
C ALA A 95 -1.58 -0.27 14.05
N THR A 96 -1.07 0.79 13.41
CA THR A 96 -0.28 1.82 14.08
C THR A 96 -1.10 2.64 15.08
N GLY A 97 -2.38 2.92 14.78
CA GLY A 97 -3.30 3.56 15.71
C GLY A 97 -3.50 2.76 17.00
N PHE A 98 -3.69 1.45 16.90
CA PHE A 98 -3.82 0.57 18.05
C PHE A 98 -2.50 0.35 18.80
N GLU A 99 -1.35 0.25 18.09
CA GLU A 99 -0.03 0.22 18.72
C GLU A 99 0.22 1.45 19.59
N ARG A 100 -0.21 2.64 19.12
CA ARG A 100 -0.15 3.86 19.90
C ARG A 100 -1.04 3.76 21.14
N ARG A 101 -2.28 3.32 21.00
CA ARG A 101 -3.23 3.14 22.11
C ARG A 101 -2.69 2.20 23.19
N TYR A 102 -2.04 1.10 22.79
CA TYR A 102 -1.46 0.13 23.73
C TYR A 102 -0.08 0.50 24.25
N GLY A 103 0.43 1.70 23.92
CA GLY A 103 1.71 2.21 24.41
C GLY A 103 2.93 1.53 23.79
N VAL A 104 2.77 0.77 22.70
CA VAL A 104 3.89 0.15 21.98
C VAL A 104 4.79 1.24 21.39
N LEU A 105 4.20 2.24 20.77
CA LEU A 105 4.94 3.36 20.17
C LEU A 105 5.68 4.19 21.24
N LYS A 106 5.11 4.36 22.43
CA LYS A 106 5.77 5.04 23.55
C LYS A 106 7.03 4.28 24.00
N ARG A 107 7.00 2.96 24.03
CA ARG A 107 8.16 2.11 24.32
C ARG A 107 9.23 2.23 23.24
N LEU A 108 8.82 2.23 21.97
CA LEU A 108 9.73 2.43 20.84
C LEU A 108 10.33 3.84 20.84
N GLY A 109 9.59 4.86 21.28
CA GLY A 109 10.08 6.23 21.45
C GLY A 109 11.17 6.38 22.52
N ALA A 110 11.30 5.44 23.46
CA ALA A 110 12.40 5.37 24.41
C ALA A 110 13.68 4.73 23.81
N SER A 111 13.60 4.17 22.60
CA SER A 111 14.75 3.64 21.87
C SER A 111 15.49 4.74 21.10
N PRO A 112 16.77 4.53 20.70
CA PRO A 112 17.51 5.49 19.91
C PRO A 112 17.03 5.61 18.44
N LEU A 113 15.94 4.91 18.05
CA LEU A 113 15.39 4.97 16.71
C LEU A 113 14.59 6.28 16.51
N PRO A 114 14.97 7.15 15.55
CA PRO A 114 14.24 8.38 15.27
C PRO A 114 12.85 8.09 14.68
N ARG A 115 11.92 9.06 14.79
CA ARG A 115 10.52 8.92 14.29
C ARG A 115 10.46 8.53 12.82
N TRP A 116 11.24 9.22 11.99
CA TRP A 116 11.31 8.90 10.57
C TRP A 116 11.88 7.50 10.30
N GLY A 117 12.81 7.02 11.14
CA GLY A 117 13.34 5.66 11.07
C GLY A 117 12.27 4.60 11.34
N LEU A 118 11.38 4.83 12.31
CA LEU A 118 10.23 3.98 12.56
C LEU A 118 9.26 3.98 11.37
N MET A 119 8.95 5.16 10.82
CA MET A 119 8.07 5.27 9.64
C MET A 119 8.65 4.53 8.45
N THR A 120 9.96 4.70 8.19
CA THR A 120 10.67 3.96 7.14
C THR A 120 10.59 2.44 7.38
N ALA A 121 10.81 1.98 8.61
CA ALA A 121 10.72 0.56 8.94
C ALA A 121 9.31 0.00 8.69
N LYS A 122 8.26 0.74 9.05
CA LYS A 122 6.87 0.37 8.80
C LYS A 122 6.54 0.33 7.30
N THR A 123 6.96 1.33 6.55
CA THR A 123 6.78 1.34 5.09
C THR A 123 7.52 0.18 4.42
N LEU A 124 8.75 -0.13 4.85
CA LEU A 124 9.50 -1.29 4.35
C LEU A 124 8.80 -2.62 4.67
N SER A 125 8.22 -2.76 5.86
CA SER A 125 7.49 -3.98 6.23
C SER A 125 6.23 -4.17 5.38
N VAL A 126 5.54 -3.09 5.05
CA VAL A 126 4.40 -3.10 4.13
C VAL A 126 4.83 -3.51 2.73
N LEU A 127 5.92 -2.94 2.19
CA LEU A 127 6.46 -3.34 0.89
C LEU A 127 6.75 -4.85 0.81
N VAL A 128 7.33 -5.43 1.86
CA VAL A 128 7.58 -6.89 1.89
C VAL A 128 6.27 -7.68 1.85
N THR A 129 5.25 -7.23 2.57
CA THR A 129 3.93 -7.88 2.56
C THR A 129 3.25 -7.73 1.21
N GLU A 130 3.39 -6.58 0.56
CA GLU A 130 2.86 -6.33 -0.78
C GLU A 130 3.50 -7.19 -1.86
N VAL A 131 4.81 -7.48 -1.75
CA VAL A 131 5.46 -8.42 -2.68
C VAL A 131 4.75 -9.78 -2.65
N LEU A 132 4.44 -10.30 -1.46
CA LEU A 132 3.68 -11.55 -1.34
C LEU A 132 2.29 -11.43 -1.97
N GLN A 133 1.61 -10.33 -1.72
CA GLN A 133 0.27 -10.05 -2.21
C GLN A 133 0.24 -9.89 -3.75
N VAL A 134 1.17 -9.13 -4.30
CA VAL A 134 1.33 -8.94 -5.76
C VAL A 134 1.60 -10.28 -6.44
N VAL A 135 2.52 -11.10 -5.90
CA VAL A 135 2.80 -12.43 -6.44
C VAL A 135 1.55 -13.30 -6.46
N LEU A 136 0.79 -13.32 -5.37
CA LEU A 136 -0.41 -14.15 -5.28
C LEU A 136 -1.51 -13.68 -6.26
N VAL A 137 -1.80 -12.38 -6.30
CA VAL A 137 -2.79 -11.80 -7.23
C VAL A 137 -2.37 -12.06 -8.68
N THR A 138 -1.08 -11.88 -9.00
CA THR A 138 -0.53 -12.14 -10.32
C THR A 138 -0.69 -13.60 -10.73
N VAL A 139 -0.36 -14.56 -9.85
CA VAL A 139 -0.52 -16.00 -10.13
C VAL A 139 -1.96 -16.35 -10.42
N ILE A 140 -2.90 -15.81 -9.64
CA ILE A 140 -4.33 -16.04 -9.84
C ILE A 140 -4.82 -15.38 -11.13
N ALA A 141 -4.40 -14.15 -11.41
CA ALA A 141 -4.73 -13.46 -12.65
C ALA A 141 -4.24 -14.24 -13.88
N PHE A 142 -3.03 -14.80 -13.87
CA PHE A 142 -2.54 -15.68 -14.93
C PHE A 142 -3.41 -16.94 -15.09
N ALA A 143 -3.83 -17.55 -13.99
CA ALA A 143 -4.72 -18.72 -14.04
C ALA A 143 -6.10 -18.38 -14.63
N LEU A 144 -6.52 -17.10 -14.56
CA LEU A 144 -7.76 -16.59 -15.15
C LEU A 144 -7.58 -16.11 -16.61
N GLY A 145 -6.36 -16.19 -17.17
CA GLY A 145 -6.07 -15.83 -18.56
C GLY A 145 -5.52 -14.41 -18.75
N TRP A 146 -5.02 -13.78 -17.68
CA TRP A 146 -4.37 -12.47 -17.77
C TRP A 146 -3.13 -12.51 -18.65
N SER A 147 -2.98 -11.53 -19.52
CA SER A 147 -1.83 -11.38 -20.42
C SER A 147 -1.20 -9.99 -20.31
N PRO A 148 -0.45 -9.73 -19.23
CA PRO A 148 0.14 -8.40 -19.00
C PRO A 148 1.20 -8.06 -20.05
N HIS A 149 1.18 -6.82 -20.47
CA HIS A 149 2.18 -6.23 -21.36
C HIS A 149 3.01 -5.19 -20.59
N GLY A 150 4.04 -4.67 -21.19
CA GLY A 150 4.75 -3.49 -20.72
C GLY A 150 5.95 -3.73 -19.83
N ASN A 151 6.44 -2.67 -19.20
CA ASN A 151 7.73 -2.63 -18.51
C ASN A 151 7.62 -2.98 -17.03
N PRO A 152 8.19 -4.11 -16.53
CA PRO A 152 8.16 -4.49 -15.12
C PRO A 152 8.78 -3.44 -14.18
N PHE A 153 9.75 -2.66 -14.66
CA PHE A 153 10.37 -1.61 -13.87
C PHE A 153 9.41 -0.45 -13.60
N ALA A 154 8.58 -0.09 -14.59
CA ALA A 154 7.52 0.91 -14.40
C ALA A 154 6.50 0.45 -13.36
N VAL A 155 6.08 -0.82 -13.41
CA VAL A 155 5.18 -1.43 -12.42
C VAL A 155 5.80 -1.38 -11.01
N LEU A 156 7.07 -1.78 -10.88
CA LEU A 156 7.76 -1.74 -9.59
C LEU A 156 7.80 -0.31 -9.03
N LEU A 157 8.10 0.68 -9.87
CA LEU A 157 8.18 2.07 -9.44
C LEU A 157 6.81 2.63 -9.01
N LEU A 158 5.75 2.30 -9.75
CA LEU A 158 4.37 2.63 -9.38
C LEU A 158 3.98 2.02 -8.02
N LEU A 159 4.25 0.73 -7.82
CA LEU A 159 3.97 0.06 -6.56
C LEU A 159 4.75 0.67 -5.39
N VAL A 160 6.04 0.94 -5.54
CA VAL A 160 6.86 1.55 -4.49
C VAL A 160 6.39 2.96 -4.13
N LEU A 161 6.12 3.81 -5.14
CA LEU A 161 5.61 5.17 -4.90
C LEU A 161 4.19 5.15 -4.34
N GLY A 162 3.32 4.27 -4.85
CA GLY A 162 1.98 4.06 -4.31
C GLY A 162 2.02 3.66 -2.84
N THR A 163 2.84 2.67 -2.49
CA THR A 163 3.06 2.26 -1.10
C THR A 163 3.54 3.42 -0.24
N ALA A 164 4.52 4.19 -0.71
CA ALA A 164 5.04 5.33 0.04
C ALA A 164 3.96 6.40 0.27
N ALA A 165 3.15 6.71 -0.76
CA ALA A 165 2.05 7.66 -0.67
C ALA A 165 0.98 7.21 0.34
N PHE A 166 0.49 5.98 0.20
CA PHE A 166 -0.52 5.43 1.08
C PHE A 166 -0.03 5.19 2.51
N SER A 167 1.20 4.70 2.68
CA SER A 167 1.84 4.59 4.00
C SER A 167 1.97 5.94 4.69
N GLY A 168 2.37 6.98 3.96
CA GLY A 168 2.45 8.33 4.49
C GLY A 168 1.11 8.84 5.02
N LEU A 169 0.04 8.67 4.23
CA LEU A 169 -1.33 9.06 4.63
C LEU A 169 -1.84 8.22 5.80
N GLY A 170 -1.63 6.92 5.78
CA GLY A 170 -2.02 6.00 6.87
C GLY A 170 -1.31 6.34 8.18
N LEU A 171 -0.01 6.56 8.15
CA LEU A 171 0.79 6.95 9.32
C LEU A 171 0.41 8.34 9.83
N LEU A 172 0.13 9.31 8.95
CA LEU A 172 -0.36 10.63 9.35
C LEU A 172 -1.68 10.51 10.13
N MET A 173 -2.61 9.72 9.62
CA MET A 173 -3.90 9.48 10.27
C MET A 173 -3.71 8.79 11.62
N ALA A 174 -2.93 7.72 11.69
CA ALA A 174 -2.62 7.00 12.92
C ALA A 174 -1.90 7.87 13.96
N GLY A 175 -1.05 8.78 13.52
CA GLY A 175 -0.29 9.69 14.38
C GLY A 175 -1.09 10.87 14.92
N THR A 176 -2.23 11.22 14.32
CA THR A 176 -3.02 12.41 14.67
C THR A 176 -4.35 12.09 15.33
N LEU A 177 -5.03 11.01 14.95
CA LEU A 177 -6.33 10.61 15.44
C LEU A 177 -6.23 9.57 16.59
N LYS A 178 -7.26 9.43 17.39
CA LYS A 178 -7.40 8.33 18.37
C LYS A 178 -7.64 7.01 17.62
N ALA A 179 -7.26 5.87 18.20
CA ALA A 179 -7.30 4.56 17.52
C ALA A 179 -8.69 4.22 16.93
N GLU A 180 -9.75 4.46 17.67
CA GLU A 180 -11.13 4.21 17.21
C GLU A 180 -11.54 5.17 16.08
N ALA A 181 -11.12 6.43 16.17
CA ALA A 181 -11.35 7.42 15.11
C ALA A 181 -10.51 7.07 13.87
N THR A 182 -9.28 6.57 14.04
CA THR A 182 -8.44 6.09 12.95
C THR A 182 -9.10 4.92 12.23
N LEU A 183 -9.65 3.95 12.97
CA LEU A 183 -10.37 2.82 12.39
C LEU A 183 -11.55 3.28 11.52
N ALA A 184 -12.40 4.15 12.07
CA ALA A 184 -13.59 4.66 11.37
C ALA A 184 -13.19 5.51 10.14
N ALA A 185 -12.25 6.45 10.32
CA ALA A 185 -11.82 7.35 9.26
C ALA A 185 -11.06 6.62 8.15
N ALA A 186 -10.20 5.64 8.49
CA ALA A 186 -9.48 4.86 7.49
C ALA A 186 -10.43 4.05 6.60
N ASN A 187 -11.44 3.41 7.19
CA ASN A 187 -12.44 2.69 6.41
C ASN A 187 -13.32 3.62 5.57
N LEU A 188 -13.71 4.79 6.11
CA LEU A 188 -14.47 5.77 5.34
C LEU A 188 -13.68 6.30 4.14
N VAL A 189 -12.43 6.72 4.36
CA VAL A 189 -11.56 7.20 3.28
C VAL A 189 -11.28 6.11 2.26
N PHE A 190 -11.06 4.86 2.72
CA PHE A 190 -10.92 3.71 1.84
C PHE A 190 -12.12 3.55 0.89
N LEU A 191 -13.34 3.61 1.42
CA LEU A 191 -14.57 3.50 0.62
C LEU A 191 -14.70 4.67 -0.37
N LEU A 192 -14.41 5.89 0.07
CA LEU A 192 -14.46 7.07 -0.81
C LEU A 192 -13.43 6.96 -1.95
N LEU A 193 -12.20 6.54 -1.64
CA LEU A 193 -11.16 6.30 -2.63
C LEU A 193 -11.49 5.14 -3.57
N LEU A 194 -12.09 4.06 -3.05
CA LEU A 194 -12.52 2.93 -3.87
C LEU A 194 -13.59 3.34 -4.88
N MET A 195 -14.57 4.14 -4.45
CA MET A 195 -15.65 4.62 -5.32
C MET A 195 -15.21 5.68 -6.32
N GLY A 196 -14.37 6.62 -5.89
CA GLY A 196 -13.93 7.76 -6.72
C GLY A 196 -12.62 7.52 -7.47
N GLY A 197 -11.90 6.47 -7.17
CA GLY A 197 -10.53 6.26 -7.65
C GLY A 197 -10.38 5.51 -8.97
N GLY A 198 -11.43 5.32 -9.75
CA GLY A 198 -11.32 4.65 -11.05
C GLY A 198 -10.98 3.15 -10.98
N VAL A 199 -10.93 2.54 -9.79
CA VAL A 199 -10.50 1.14 -9.61
C VAL A 199 -11.51 0.16 -10.21
N ILE A 200 -12.78 0.33 -9.90
CA ILE A 200 -13.89 -0.54 -10.35
C ILE A 200 -14.64 0.12 -11.51
N VAL A 201 -14.94 1.41 -11.39
CA VAL A 201 -15.63 2.20 -12.41
C VAL A 201 -14.63 3.14 -13.05
N PRO A 202 -14.38 3.03 -14.38
CA PRO A 202 -13.46 3.91 -15.08
C PRO A 202 -13.82 5.40 -14.89
N LEU A 203 -12.80 6.27 -14.84
CA LEU A 203 -12.99 7.70 -14.59
C LEU A 203 -13.78 8.42 -15.68
N ASP A 204 -13.79 7.92 -16.91
CA ASP A 204 -14.56 8.43 -18.05
C ASP A 204 -16.09 8.38 -17.85
N LYS A 205 -16.57 7.56 -16.90
CA LYS A 205 -17.99 7.50 -16.52
C LYS A 205 -18.43 8.65 -15.60
N PHE A 206 -17.50 9.42 -15.07
CA PHE A 206 -17.79 10.57 -14.19
C PHE A 206 -17.92 11.87 -15.00
N PRO A 207 -18.63 12.91 -14.49
CA PRO A 207 -18.66 14.23 -15.12
C PRO A 207 -17.24 14.84 -15.26
N ASP A 208 -16.97 15.59 -16.34
CA ASP A 208 -15.64 16.12 -16.67
C ASP A 208 -14.97 16.88 -15.53
N ALA A 209 -15.73 17.69 -14.78
CA ALA A 209 -15.21 18.40 -13.61
C ALA A 209 -14.75 17.45 -12.49
N ALA A 210 -15.42 16.31 -12.32
CA ALA A 210 -15.05 15.31 -11.33
C ALA A 210 -13.83 14.50 -11.80
N GLN A 211 -13.74 14.17 -13.09
CA GLN A 211 -12.62 13.41 -13.65
C GLN A 211 -11.27 14.07 -13.33
N THR A 212 -11.16 15.38 -13.52
CA THR A 212 -9.90 16.11 -13.24
C THR A 212 -9.51 16.04 -11.75
N LEU A 213 -10.48 16.16 -10.84
CA LEU A 213 -10.21 16.11 -9.40
C LEU A 213 -9.91 14.69 -8.94
N LEU A 214 -10.68 13.72 -9.41
CA LEU A 214 -10.52 12.31 -9.07
C LEU A 214 -9.20 11.74 -9.63
N GLY A 215 -8.78 12.17 -10.83
CA GLY A 215 -7.49 11.78 -11.41
C GLY A 215 -6.27 12.23 -10.61
N LEU A 216 -6.39 13.23 -9.74
CA LEU A 216 -5.31 13.66 -8.84
C LEU A 216 -5.22 12.80 -7.56
N LEU A 217 -6.17 11.91 -7.31
CA LEU A 217 -6.13 11.02 -6.16
C LEU A 217 -5.02 9.98 -6.32
N PRO A 218 -4.34 9.59 -5.21
CA PRO A 218 -3.25 8.63 -5.29
C PRO A 218 -3.70 7.24 -5.78
N ILE A 219 -4.96 6.88 -5.53
CA ILE A 219 -5.50 5.59 -6.00
C ILE A 219 -5.76 5.63 -7.51
N SER A 220 -6.24 6.75 -8.06
CA SER A 220 -6.45 6.92 -9.50
C SER A 220 -5.13 6.86 -10.24
N ALA A 221 -4.13 7.66 -9.83
CA ALA A 221 -2.81 7.64 -10.42
C ALA A 221 -2.15 6.25 -10.35
N LEU A 222 -2.36 5.50 -9.26
CA LEU A 222 -1.82 4.15 -9.15
C LEU A 222 -2.56 3.17 -10.09
N SER A 223 -3.90 3.20 -10.11
CA SER A 223 -4.69 2.28 -10.94
C SER A 223 -4.53 2.56 -12.43
N ASP A 224 -4.55 3.83 -12.83
CA ASP A 224 -4.44 4.23 -14.24
C ASP A 224 -3.02 4.00 -14.75
N GLY A 225 -1.98 4.38 -13.98
CA GLY A 225 -0.60 4.09 -14.31
C GLY A 225 -0.31 2.59 -14.45
N LEU A 226 -0.88 1.75 -13.58
CA LEU A 226 -0.77 0.29 -13.71
C LEU A 226 -1.52 -0.24 -14.94
N ARG A 227 -2.69 0.32 -15.29
CA ARG A 227 -3.42 -0.04 -16.52
C ARG A 227 -2.66 0.35 -17.76
N ASP A 228 -2.16 1.57 -17.81
CA ASP A 228 -1.37 2.06 -18.95
C ASP A 228 -0.19 1.16 -19.24
N VAL A 229 0.53 0.72 -18.21
CA VAL A 229 1.68 -0.17 -18.37
C VAL A 229 1.24 -1.59 -18.68
N LEU A 230 0.33 -2.17 -17.90
CA LEU A 230 0.04 -3.63 -17.94
C LEU A 230 -0.97 -4.00 -19.01
N GLN A 231 -1.93 -3.14 -19.34
CA GLN A 231 -2.96 -3.37 -20.33
C GLN A 231 -2.60 -2.78 -21.69
N HIS A 232 -2.13 -1.53 -21.72
CA HIS A 232 -1.83 -0.82 -22.97
C HIS A 232 -0.37 -0.95 -23.41
N GLY A 233 0.51 -1.56 -22.59
CA GLY A 233 1.93 -1.69 -22.90
C GLY A 233 2.68 -0.35 -22.97
N ALA A 234 2.14 0.69 -22.33
CA ALA A 234 2.77 2.00 -22.28
C ALA A 234 4.16 1.93 -21.64
N GLY A 235 5.03 2.86 -21.96
CA GLY A 235 6.35 2.98 -21.36
C GLY A 235 6.28 3.44 -19.89
N MET A 236 6.94 4.54 -19.57
CA MET A 236 6.91 5.11 -18.21
C MET A 236 5.75 6.10 -18.06
N PRO A 237 4.78 5.87 -17.15
CA PRO A 237 3.66 6.78 -16.89
C PRO A 237 4.12 7.94 -16.00
N TRP A 238 4.85 8.89 -16.55
CA TRP A 238 5.48 9.98 -15.80
C TRP A 238 4.50 10.87 -15.06
N GLY A 239 3.28 11.05 -15.60
CA GLY A 239 2.21 11.82 -14.95
C GLY A 239 1.80 11.20 -13.62
N ASP A 240 1.47 9.91 -13.64
CA ASP A 240 1.02 9.16 -12.47
C ASP A 240 2.13 8.99 -11.44
N LEU A 241 3.35 8.71 -11.91
CA LEU A 241 4.54 8.68 -11.04
C LEU A 241 4.76 10.03 -10.35
N GLY A 242 4.55 11.14 -11.07
CA GLY A 242 4.64 12.50 -10.51
C GLY A 242 3.59 12.75 -9.42
N ILE A 243 2.34 12.38 -9.67
CA ILE A 243 1.24 12.50 -8.69
C ILE A 243 1.55 11.66 -7.44
N LEU A 244 1.93 10.39 -7.62
CA LEU A 244 2.28 9.49 -6.52
C LEU A 244 3.50 9.99 -5.73
N ALA A 245 4.52 10.53 -6.40
CA ALA A 245 5.69 11.10 -5.74
C ALA A 245 5.30 12.32 -4.88
N VAL A 246 4.43 13.20 -5.36
CA VAL A 246 3.92 14.34 -4.60
C VAL A 246 3.16 13.86 -3.36
N TRP A 247 2.25 12.89 -3.50
CA TRP A 247 1.53 12.31 -2.36
C TRP A 247 2.44 11.61 -1.37
N ALA A 248 3.48 10.90 -1.85
CA ALA A 248 4.48 10.26 -0.98
C ALA A 248 5.25 11.29 -0.16
N VAL A 249 5.75 12.35 -0.79
CA VAL A 249 6.51 13.41 -0.10
C VAL A 249 5.62 14.15 0.90
N LEU A 250 4.40 14.53 0.50
CA LEU A 250 3.46 15.24 1.37
C LEU A 250 3.00 14.34 2.53
N GLY A 251 2.61 13.10 2.25
CA GLY A 251 2.12 12.15 3.24
C GLY A 251 3.19 11.79 4.27
N LEU A 252 4.36 11.32 3.81
CA LEU A 252 5.46 10.94 4.71
C LEU A 252 6.05 12.16 5.44
N GLY A 253 6.17 13.31 4.76
CA GLY A 253 6.64 14.54 5.37
C GLY A 253 5.69 15.06 6.45
N ALA A 254 4.38 15.06 6.19
CA ALA A 254 3.37 15.42 7.18
C ALA A 254 3.34 14.42 8.34
N ALA A 255 3.41 13.12 8.05
CA ALA A 255 3.50 12.10 9.08
C ALA A 255 4.74 12.33 9.95
N ALA A 256 5.92 12.53 9.38
CA ALA A 256 7.16 12.78 10.13
C ALA A 256 7.06 14.01 11.04
N LYS A 257 6.34 15.04 10.61
CA LYS A 257 6.19 16.30 11.36
C LYS A 257 5.12 16.22 12.44
N PHE A 258 3.98 15.60 12.16
CA PHE A 258 2.80 15.67 13.04
C PHE A 258 2.55 14.38 13.83
N PHE A 259 3.35 13.34 13.62
CA PHE A 259 3.19 12.06 14.31
C PHE A 259 3.41 12.22 15.81
N ARG A 260 2.43 11.79 16.61
CA ARG A 260 2.49 11.79 18.07
C ARG A 260 2.71 10.38 18.59
N TRP A 261 3.65 10.25 19.55
CA TRP A 261 3.95 8.97 20.20
C TRP A 261 2.93 8.59 21.29
N GLU A 262 2.15 9.56 21.73
CA GLU A 262 1.17 9.45 22.82
C GLU A 262 -0.25 9.70 22.31
#